data_00fddd43d855a04165671570ddb2ed1d
#
_entry.id   00fddd43d855a04165671570ddb2ed1d
#
_cell.length_a   1.000
_cell.length_b   1.000
_cell.length_c   1.000
_cell.angle_alpha   90.00
_cell.angle_beta   90.00
_cell.angle_gamma   90.00
#
_symmetry.space_group_name_H-M   'P 1'
#
loop_
_entity.id
_entity.type
_entity.pdbx_description
1 polymer ?
#
loop_
_entity_poly.entity_id
_entity_poly.type
_entity_poly.pdbx_seq_one_letter_code
_entity_poly.pdbx_strand_id
1 'polypeptide(L)'
;IDQIDRQIIALFCQRMDVAARVADYKKERGLPVLVPAREEAKLRDVAEIAGPQMASYTQELFRSLFSLSRAYQADRNEASLVCGLLGQKLGHSYSPAIHQMLGKYSYRLMEVPSQELEAFLEQGAFSGINVTKQKKKAVLPYCKTLSQQAKLLGSVNTIIRQTDGSLYGDNTDYYGFYKMLRRSGLD
;
A
#
# COMPACT_ATOMS: atom_id res chain seq x y z
N ILE A 1 -11.29 -9.67 36.97
CA ILE A 1 -10.49 -9.75 35.73
C ILE A 1 -11.38 -9.41 34.54
N ASP A 2 -12.45 -10.14 34.26
CA ASP A 2 -13.30 -9.98 33.06
C ASP A 2 -13.82 -8.56 32.82
N GLN A 3 -14.15 -7.83 33.91
CA GLN A 3 -14.58 -6.44 33.80
C GLN A 3 -13.43 -5.52 33.40
N ILE A 4 -12.24 -5.77 33.94
CA ILE A 4 -11.00 -5.03 33.58
C ILE A 4 -10.65 -5.32 32.12
N ASP A 5 -10.72 -6.58 31.69
CA ASP A 5 -10.43 -6.96 30.31
C ASP A 5 -11.36 -6.27 29.31
N ARG A 6 -12.66 -6.16 29.62
CA ARG A 6 -13.62 -5.39 28.80
C ARG A 6 -13.22 -3.90 28.70
N GLN A 7 -12.74 -3.30 29.78
CA GLN A 7 -12.27 -1.92 29.79
C GLN A 7 -11.00 -1.78 28.93
N ILE A 8 -10.05 -2.71 29.05
CA ILE A 8 -8.83 -2.73 28.24
C ILE A 8 -9.19 -2.81 26.75
N ILE A 9 -10.11 -3.72 26.37
CA ILE A 9 -10.58 -3.86 24.97
C ILE A 9 -11.19 -2.56 24.47
N ALA A 10 -12.08 -1.93 25.25
CA ALA A 10 -12.74 -0.69 24.87
C ALA A 10 -11.72 0.45 24.66
N LEU A 11 -10.76 0.61 25.57
CA LEU A 11 -9.70 1.63 25.48
C LEU A 11 -8.75 1.34 24.30
N PHE A 12 -8.45 0.06 24.05
CA PHE A 12 -7.65 -0.35 22.92
C PHE A 12 -8.32 0.03 21.59
N CYS A 13 -9.62 -0.26 21.42
CA CYS A 13 -10.39 0.14 20.23
C CYS A 13 -10.39 1.65 20.05
N GLN A 14 -10.69 2.44 21.09
CA GLN A 14 -10.63 3.89 21.05
C GLN A 14 -9.24 4.41 20.65
N ARG A 15 -8.18 3.78 21.17
CA ARG A 15 -6.81 4.15 20.84
C ARG A 15 -6.49 3.87 19.37
N MET A 16 -6.98 2.75 18.81
CA MET A 16 -6.81 2.42 17.39
C MET A 16 -7.55 3.40 16.49
N ASP A 17 -8.75 3.84 16.84
CA ASP A 17 -9.51 4.85 16.09
C ASP A 17 -8.79 6.21 16.05
N VAL A 18 -8.22 6.61 17.20
CA VAL A 18 -7.41 7.85 17.25
C VAL A 18 -6.14 7.69 16.40
N ALA A 19 -5.45 6.54 16.49
CA ALA A 19 -4.24 6.26 15.72
C ALA A 19 -4.53 6.31 14.21
N ALA A 20 -5.70 5.81 13.78
CA ALA A 20 -6.15 5.87 12.39
C ALA A 20 -6.33 7.32 11.91
N ARG A 21 -7.04 8.16 12.68
CA ARG A 21 -7.22 9.59 12.35
C ARG A 21 -5.90 10.35 12.30
N VAL A 22 -4.96 10.04 13.20
CA VAL A 22 -3.61 10.63 13.18
C VAL A 22 -2.84 10.21 11.93
N ALA A 23 -3.00 8.95 11.46
CA ALA A 23 -2.39 8.49 10.23
C ALA A 23 -2.94 9.20 9.00
N ASP A 24 -4.27 9.37 8.91
CA ASP A 24 -4.92 10.11 7.84
C ASP A 24 -4.41 11.56 7.78
N TYR A 25 -4.36 12.24 8.93
CA TYR A 25 -3.81 13.60 9.05
C TYR A 25 -2.34 13.70 8.60
N LYS A 26 -1.51 12.71 8.99
CA LYS A 26 -0.09 12.66 8.59
C LYS A 26 0.07 12.43 7.09
N LYS A 27 -0.73 11.55 6.51
CA LYS A 27 -0.74 11.23 5.08
C LYS A 27 -1.06 12.48 4.25
N GLU A 28 -2.10 13.24 4.61
CA GLU A 28 -2.49 14.49 3.94
C GLU A 28 -1.39 15.55 3.93
N ARG A 29 -0.49 15.51 4.91
CA ARG A 29 0.60 16.50 5.08
C ARG A 29 2.00 15.97 4.76
N GLY A 30 2.10 14.75 4.22
CA GLY A 30 3.39 14.13 3.90
C GLY A 30 4.28 13.88 5.12
N LEU A 31 3.69 13.76 6.33
CA LEU A 31 4.44 13.56 7.57
C LEU A 31 4.76 12.08 7.80
N PRO A 32 5.92 11.74 8.37
CA PRO A 32 6.30 10.36 8.62
C PRO A 32 5.37 9.70 9.64
N VAL A 33 4.97 8.46 9.37
CA VAL A 33 4.15 7.64 10.29
C VAL A 33 4.93 7.34 11.56
N LEU A 34 6.18 6.89 11.42
CA LEU A 34 7.07 6.57 12.55
C LEU A 34 7.89 7.78 12.95
N VAL A 35 7.86 8.11 14.24
CA VAL A 35 8.70 9.12 14.87
C VAL A 35 9.34 8.47 16.11
N PRO A 36 10.56 7.90 15.99
CA PRO A 36 11.21 7.12 17.05
C PRO A 36 11.33 7.87 18.37
N ALA A 37 11.76 9.13 18.33
CA ALA A 37 11.92 9.96 19.51
C ALA A 37 10.61 10.13 20.32
N ARG A 38 9.45 10.15 19.64
CA ARG A 38 8.15 10.21 20.30
C ARG A 38 7.77 8.88 20.97
N GLU A 39 8.10 7.75 20.31
CA GLU A 39 7.87 6.43 20.92
C GLU A 39 8.73 6.24 22.16
N GLU A 40 10.02 6.62 22.10
CA GLU A 40 10.92 6.57 23.26
C GLU A 40 10.48 7.47 24.41
N ALA A 41 10.06 8.71 24.13
CA ALA A 41 9.52 9.60 25.13
C ALA A 41 8.28 9.00 25.82
N LYS A 42 7.39 8.36 25.03
CA LYS A 42 6.20 7.71 25.58
C LYS A 42 6.55 6.48 26.42
N LEU A 43 7.59 5.71 26.07
CA LEU A 43 8.03 4.57 26.89
C LEU A 43 8.59 5.02 28.25
N ARG A 44 9.25 6.18 28.32
CA ARG A 44 9.68 6.76 29.59
C ARG A 44 8.49 7.19 30.44
N ASP A 45 7.57 7.94 29.86
CA ASP A 45 6.35 8.43 30.50
C ASP A 45 5.50 7.29 31.12
N VAL A 46 5.25 6.22 30.35
CA VAL A 46 4.47 5.10 30.87
C VAL A 46 5.18 4.29 31.96
N ALA A 47 6.50 4.22 31.91
CA ALA A 47 7.28 3.57 32.97
C ALA A 47 7.20 4.37 34.28
N GLU A 48 7.28 5.70 34.21
CA GLU A 48 7.14 6.61 35.37
C GLU A 48 5.75 6.49 35.98
N ILE A 49 4.70 6.55 35.16
CA ILE A 49 3.29 6.41 35.61
C ILE A 49 3.05 5.06 36.29
N ALA A 50 3.62 3.99 35.77
CA ALA A 50 3.41 2.62 36.27
C ALA A 50 4.18 2.32 37.56
N GLY A 51 5.22 3.10 37.85
CA GLY A 51 6.12 2.86 38.96
C GLY A 51 7.11 1.70 38.77
N PRO A 52 8.12 1.59 39.61
CA PRO A 52 9.28 0.73 39.36
C PRO A 52 8.97 -0.75 39.23
N GLN A 53 7.94 -1.26 39.88
CA GLN A 53 7.55 -2.68 39.84
C GLN A 53 6.89 -3.06 38.50
N MET A 54 6.17 -2.13 37.86
CA MET A 54 5.41 -2.39 36.65
C MET A 54 6.04 -1.74 35.39
N ALA A 55 7.10 -0.95 35.56
CA ALA A 55 7.70 -0.18 34.48
C ALA A 55 8.05 -1.02 33.24
N SER A 56 8.75 -2.15 33.43
CA SER A 56 9.16 -3.03 32.31
C SER A 56 7.97 -3.66 31.59
N TYR A 57 6.99 -4.13 32.33
CA TYR A 57 5.78 -4.73 31.76
C TYR A 57 4.94 -3.70 30.98
N THR A 58 4.84 -2.48 31.52
CA THR A 58 4.10 -1.41 30.86
C THR A 58 4.83 -0.96 29.59
N GLN A 59 6.14 -0.88 29.60
CA GLN A 59 6.91 -0.57 28.39
C GLN A 59 6.71 -1.65 27.30
N GLU A 60 6.72 -2.94 27.67
CA GLU A 60 6.49 -4.03 26.73
C GLU A 60 5.07 -3.99 26.12
N LEU A 61 4.07 -3.74 26.96
CA LEU A 61 2.70 -3.52 26.50
C LEU A 61 2.64 -2.37 25.48
N PHE A 62 3.30 -1.24 25.76
CA PHE A 62 3.28 -0.08 24.85
C PHE A 62 4.07 -0.31 23.56
N ARG A 63 5.17 -1.08 23.57
CA ARG A 63 5.84 -1.52 22.34
C ARG A 63 4.89 -2.34 21.47
N SER A 64 4.16 -3.27 22.08
CA SER A 64 3.12 -4.06 21.38
C SER A 64 2.01 -3.18 20.82
N LEU A 65 1.52 -2.20 21.60
CA LEU A 65 0.51 -1.23 21.15
C LEU A 65 0.99 -0.39 19.97
N PHE A 66 2.26 0.03 19.93
CA PHE A 66 2.83 0.76 18.80
C PHE A 66 2.90 -0.11 17.54
N SER A 67 3.36 -1.35 17.69
CA SER A 67 3.40 -2.33 16.59
C SER A 67 2.01 -2.59 16.01
N LEU A 68 1.02 -2.87 16.86
CA LEU A 68 -0.37 -3.10 16.46
C LEU A 68 -0.99 -1.86 15.79
N SER A 69 -0.67 -0.65 16.29
CA SER A 69 -1.16 0.59 15.67
C SER A 69 -0.61 0.77 14.26
N ARG A 70 0.70 0.48 14.04
CA ARG A 70 1.30 0.55 12.71
C ARG A 70 0.70 -0.49 11.76
N ALA A 71 0.51 -1.73 12.23
CA ALA A 71 -0.13 -2.78 11.45
C ALA A 71 -1.56 -2.40 11.05
N TYR A 72 -2.36 -1.89 11.98
CA TYR A 72 -3.72 -1.44 11.71
C TYR A 72 -3.78 -0.28 10.69
N GLN A 73 -2.86 0.68 10.80
CA GLN A 73 -2.73 1.78 9.84
C GLN A 73 -2.32 1.29 8.45
N ALA A 74 -1.39 0.33 8.39
CA ALA A 74 -0.98 -0.29 7.13
C ALA A 74 -2.14 -1.04 6.46
N ASP A 75 -2.88 -1.84 7.22
CA ASP A 75 -4.07 -2.57 6.75
C ASP A 75 -5.14 -1.62 6.18
N ARG A 76 -5.40 -0.52 6.87
CA ARG A 76 -6.36 0.51 6.39
C ARG A 76 -5.89 1.18 5.12
N ASN A 77 -4.61 1.53 5.05
CA ASN A 77 -4.02 2.13 3.85
C ASN A 77 -4.12 1.17 2.67
N GLU A 78 -3.80 -0.11 2.86
CA GLU A 78 -3.93 -1.12 1.83
C GLU A 78 -5.38 -1.28 1.36
N ALA A 79 -6.34 -1.40 2.28
CA ALA A 79 -7.77 -1.52 1.95
C ALA A 79 -8.32 -0.30 1.18
N SER A 80 -7.69 0.88 1.33
CA SER A 80 -8.07 2.09 0.59
C SER A 80 -7.55 2.14 -0.85
N LEU A 81 -6.62 1.24 -1.23
CA LEU A 81 -6.06 1.23 -2.58
C LEU A 81 -7.08 0.70 -3.58
N VAL A 82 -7.20 1.40 -4.68
CA VAL A 82 -7.98 0.97 -5.85
C VAL A 82 -7.01 0.54 -6.93
N CYS A 83 -6.93 -0.75 -7.17
CA CYS A 83 -6.06 -1.32 -8.20
C CYS A 83 -6.89 -1.98 -9.31
N GLY A 84 -6.25 -2.31 -10.42
CA GLY A 84 -6.96 -3.00 -11.49
C GLY A 84 -6.10 -3.43 -12.66
N LEU A 85 -6.74 -4.11 -13.60
CA LEU A 85 -6.19 -4.48 -14.90
C LEU A 85 -6.78 -3.58 -15.97
N LEU A 86 -5.94 -2.81 -16.65
CA LEU A 86 -6.32 -1.98 -17.77
C LEU A 86 -6.21 -2.76 -19.08
N GLY A 87 -7.31 -2.83 -19.81
CA GLY A 87 -7.35 -3.46 -21.13
C GLY A 87 -8.50 -2.98 -21.98
N GLN A 88 -8.63 -3.56 -23.17
CA GLN A 88 -9.74 -3.25 -24.07
C GLN A 88 -10.91 -4.24 -23.91
N LYS A 89 -10.60 -5.53 -23.70
CA LYS A 89 -11.54 -6.61 -23.40
C LYS A 89 -10.87 -7.56 -22.42
N LEU A 90 -11.48 -7.81 -21.27
CA LEU A 90 -10.86 -8.49 -20.12
C LEU A 90 -11.70 -9.67 -19.58
N GLY A 91 -12.75 -10.07 -20.29
CA GLY A 91 -13.79 -10.99 -19.82
C GLY A 91 -13.35 -12.36 -19.28
N HIS A 92 -12.07 -12.75 -19.44
CA HIS A 92 -11.54 -14.03 -18.94
C HIS A 92 -10.24 -13.87 -18.13
N SER A 93 -10.05 -12.72 -17.48
CA SER A 93 -8.84 -12.49 -16.70
C SER A 93 -8.92 -13.11 -15.31
N TYR A 94 -7.90 -13.87 -14.94
CA TYR A 94 -7.71 -14.40 -13.57
C TYR A 94 -7.09 -13.39 -12.61
N SER A 95 -6.67 -12.21 -13.08
CA SER A 95 -6.00 -11.20 -12.26
C SER A 95 -6.79 -10.83 -11.00
N PRO A 96 -8.11 -10.60 -11.01
CA PRO A 96 -8.84 -10.28 -9.79
C PRO A 96 -8.76 -11.38 -8.73
N ALA A 97 -8.90 -12.66 -9.13
CA ALA A 97 -8.82 -13.79 -8.20
C ALA A 97 -7.41 -13.91 -7.58
N ILE A 98 -6.36 -13.70 -8.38
CA ILE A 98 -4.97 -13.73 -7.91
C ILE A 98 -4.72 -12.58 -6.93
N HIS A 99 -5.13 -11.35 -7.28
CA HIS A 99 -4.93 -10.18 -6.42
C HIS A 99 -5.74 -10.23 -5.12
N GLN A 100 -6.91 -10.86 -5.13
CA GLN A 100 -7.69 -11.12 -3.91
C GLN A 100 -6.93 -12.02 -2.92
N MET A 101 -6.06 -12.90 -3.40
CA MET A 101 -5.20 -13.75 -2.56
C MET A 101 -3.94 -13.02 -2.08
N LEU A 102 -3.52 -11.96 -2.76
CA LEU A 102 -2.27 -11.24 -2.49
C LEU A 102 -2.42 -10.12 -1.48
N GLY A 103 -3.63 -9.53 -1.35
CA GLY A 103 -3.80 -8.38 -0.47
C GLY A 103 -5.25 -8.01 -0.21
N LYS A 104 -5.45 -6.99 0.64
CA LYS A 104 -6.78 -6.50 1.07
C LYS A 104 -7.34 -5.37 0.20
N TYR A 105 -6.59 -4.93 -0.81
CA TYR A 105 -7.00 -3.85 -1.71
C TYR A 105 -8.07 -4.28 -2.74
N SER A 106 -8.82 -3.30 -3.23
CA SER A 106 -9.77 -3.53 -4.33
C SER A 106 -9.03 -3.72 -5.65
N TYR A 107 -9.29 -4.82 -6.37
CA TYR A 107 -8.75 -5.05 -7.71
C TYR A 107 -9.88 -5.27 -8.73
N ARG A 108 -9.92 -4.45 -9.78
CA ARG A 108 -11.02 -4.42 -10.75
C ARG A 108 -10.52 -4.61 -12.18
N LEU A 109 -11.38 -5.12 -13.05
CA LEU A 109 -11.17 -5.07 -14.49
C LEU A 109 -11.60 -3.69 -15.00
N MET A 110 -10.71 -2.99 -15.69
CA MET A 110 -10.91 -1.65 -16.23
C MET A 110 -10.83 -1.71 -17.75
N GLU A 111 -12.00 -1.94 -18.38
CA GLU A 111 -12.11 -1.98 -19.82
C GLU A 111 -12.27 -0.56 -20.35
N VAL A 112 -11.23 -0.07 -21.01
CA VAL A 112 -11.14 1.32 -21.49
C VAL A 112 -10.85 1.30 -22.98
N PRO A 113 -11.73 1.86 -23.84
CA PRO A 113 -11.47 2.06 -25.26
C PRO A 113 -10.21 2.92 -25.49
N SER A 114 -9.56 2.78 -26.64
CA SER A 114 -8.31 3.50 -26.91
C SER A 114 -8.49 5.02 -26.96
N GLN A 115 -9.64 5.50 -27.40
CA GLN A 115 -10.00 6.93 -27.46
C GLN A 115 -10.25 7.55 -26.08
N GLU A 116 -10.52 6.74 -25.06
CA GLU A 116 -10.78 7.19 -23.68
C GLU A 116 -9.57 7.01 -22.77
N LEU A 117 -8.46 6.47 -23.31
CA LEU A 117 -7.29 6.11 -22.52
C LEU A 117 -6.68 7.32 -21.81
N GLU A 118 -6.55 8.44 -22.50
CA GLU A 118 -5.98 9.68 -21.95
C GLU A 118 -6.81 10.19 -20.76
N ALA A 119 -8.10 10.40 -20.98
CA ALA A 119 -9.00 10.86 -19.93
C ALA A 119 -9.03 9.90 -18.72
N PHE A 120 -8.99 8.59 -18.97
CA PHE A 120 -8.91 7.59 -17.91
C PHE A 120 -7.60 7.69 -17.11
N LEU A 121 -6.46 7.87 -17.78
CA LEU A 121 -5.16 7.97 -17.10
C LEU A 121 -5.00 9.27 -16.33
N GLU A 122 -5.56 10.38 -16.81
CA GLU A 122 -5.53 11.67 -16.13
C GLU A 122 -6.48 11.71 -14.92
N GLN A 123 -7.74 11.31 -15.10
CA GLN A 123 -8.82 11.52 -14.15
C GLN A 123 -9.22 10.25 -13.39
N GLY A 124 -8.75 9.08 -13.80
CA GLY A 124 -9.15 7.80 -13.22
C GLY A 124 -8.79 7.67 -11.74
N ALA A 125 -9.77 7.25 -10.95
CA ALA A 125 -9.60 7.00 -9.51
C ALA A 125 -8.95 5.63 -9.28
N PHE A 126 -7.65 5.53 -9.51
CA PHE A 126 -6.86 4.33 -9.21
C PHE A 126 -5.56 4.70 -8.48
N SER A 127 -5.08 3.77 -7.66
CA SER A 127 -3.78 3.86 -6.98
C SER A 127 -2.68 3.16 -7.80
N GLY A 128 -3.01 2.04 -8.41
CA GLY A 128 -2.11 1.29 -9.27
C GLY A 128 -2.86 0.38 -10.24
N ILE A 129 -2.33 0.21 -11.45
CA ILE A 129 -2.94 -0.65 -12.46
C ILE A 129 -1.89 -1.48 -13.20
N ASN A 130 -2.25 -2.72 -13.49
CA ASN A 130 -1.55 -3.51 -14.49
C ASN A 130 -2.10 -3.19 -15.89
N VAL A 131 -1.27 -3.30 -16.91
CA VAL A 131 -1.61 -2.93 -18.28
C VAL A 131 -1.47 -4.14 -19.20
N THR A 132 -2.54 -4.47 -19.94
CA THR A 132 -2.52 -5.57 -20.92
C THR A 132 -1.63 -5.26 -22.13
N LYS A 133 -1.21 -6.33 -22.83
CA LYS A 133 -0.27 -6.29 -23.96
C LYS A 133 -0.58 -5.18 -24.98
N GLN A 134 -1.84 -5.01 -25.35
CA GLN A 134 -2.23 -4.04 -26.40
C GLN A 134 -2.01 -2.58 -25.98
N LYS A 135 -2.01 -2.28 -24.69
CA LYS A 135 -1.90 -0.91 -24.17
C LYS A 135 -0.52 -0.56 -23.60
N LYS A 136 0.40 -1.53 -23.43
CA LYS A 136 1.72 -1.32 -22.80
C LYS A 136 2.58 -0.21 -23.43
N LYS A 137 2.47 -0.02 -24.75
CA LYS A 137 3.16 1.08 -25.45
C LYS A 137 2.34 2.36 -25.43
N ALA A 138 1.02 2.26 -25.53
CA ALA A 138 0.14 3.42 -25.59
C ALA A 138 0.12 4.25 -24.30
N VAL A 139 0.43 3.64 -23.15
CA VAL A 139 0.46 4.34 -21.85
C VAL A 139 1.77 5.08 -21.57
N LEU A 140 2.84 4.82 -22.34
CA LEU A 140 4.15 5.44 -22.11
C LEU A 140 4.13 6.98 -22.07
N PRO A 141 3.46 7.68 -23.01
CA PRO A 141 3.47 9.16 -23.05
C PRO A 141 2.84 9.80 -21.81
N TYR A 142 1.99 9.07 -21.09
CA TYR A 142 1.26 9.58 -19.92
C TYR A 142 2.02 9.38 -18.60
N CYS A 143 3.12 8.59 -18.62
CA CYS A 143 3.95 8.35 -17.44
C CYS A 143 5.02 9.47 -17.33
N LYS A 144 4.90 10.32 -16.29
CA LYS A 144 5.87 11.39 -15.99
C LYS A 144 7.27 10.82 -15.72
N THR A 145 7.32 9.66 -15.08
CA THR A 145 8.57 8.94 -14.78
C THR A 145 8.45 7.47 -15.15
N LEU A 146 9.56 6.89 -15.60
CA LEU A 146 9.64 5.50 -16.02
C LEU A 146 10.80 4.82 -15.31
N SER A 147 10.62 3.55 -14.94
CA SER A 147 11.72 2.69 -14.49
C SER A 147 12.76 2.50 -15.61
N GLN A 148 13.96 2.07 -15.24
CA GLN A 148 15.00 1.74 -16.21
C GLN A 148 14.53 0.64 -17.17
N GLN A 149 13.85 -0.39 -16.67
CA GLN A 149 13.33 -1.51 -17.45
C GLN A 149 12.24 -1.06 -18.42
N ALA A 150 11.32 -0.22 -17.98
CA ALA A 150 10.28 0.34 -18.85
C ALA A 150 10.87 1.17 -20.00
N LYS A 151 11.93 1.95 -19.71
CA LYS A 151 12.66 2.73 -20.73
C LYS A 151 13.36 1.83 -21.74
N LEU A 152 14.10 0.82 -21.26
CA LEU A 152 14.84 -0.11 -22.13
C LEU A 152 13.91 -0.93 -23.03
N LEU A 153 12.78 -1.40 -22.49
CA LEU A 153 11.83 -2.23 -23.22
C LEU A 153 10.83 -1.41 -24.06
N GLY A 154 10.77 -0.09 -23.88
CA GLY A 154 9.79 0.77 -24.55
C GLY A 154 8.34 0.32 -24.26
N SER A 155 8.07 -0.18 -23.07
CA SER A 155 6.74 -0.68 -22.68
C SER A 155 6.53 -0.66 -21.17
N VAL A 156 5.29 -0.39 -20.77
CA VAL A 156 4.85 -0.32 -19.37
C VAL A 156 3.77 -1.36 -19.13
N ASN A 157 3.94 -2.22 -18.14
CA ASN A 157 2.91 -3.18 -17.71
C ASN A 157 2.31 -2.87 -16.34
N THR A 158 2.89 -1.90 -15.62
CA THR A 158 2.45 -1.48 -14.29
C THR A 158 2.53 0.04 -14.18
N ILE A 159 1.46 0.67 -13.75
CA ILE A 159 1.39 2.12 -13.51
C ILE A 159 1.00 2.34 -12.05
N ILE A 160 1.69 3.27 -11.39
CA ILE A 160 1.41 3.71 -10.02
C ILE A 160 1.13 5.20 -10.05
N ARG A 161 0.01 5.63 -9.45
CA ARG A 161 -0.27 7.04 -9.23
C ARG A 161 0.48 7.54 -8.02
N GLN A 162 1.31 8.54 -8.23
CA GLN A 162 2.10 9.17 -7.18
C GLN A 162 1.24 10.13 -6.34
N THR A 163 1.74 10.55 -5.19
CA THR A 163 1.04 11.49 -4.29
C THR A 163 0.79 12.86 -4.91
N ASP A 164 1.60 13.27 -5.90
CA ASP A 164 1.42 14.50 -6.67
C ASP A 164 0.44 14.35 -7.86
N GLY A 165 -0.21 13.17 -7.97
CA GLY A 165 -1.13 12.83 -9.05
C GLY A 165 -0.45 12.32 -10.32
N SER A 166 0.87 12.48 -10.47
CA SER A 166 1.61 12.00 -11.64
C SER A 166 1.67 10.47 -11.71
N LEU A 167 1.93 9.94 -12.91
CA LEU A 167 2.03 8.52 -13.15
C LEU A 167 3.49 8.07 -13.24
N TYR A 168 3.81 7.01 -12.50
CA TYR A 168 5.06 6.25 -12.61
C TYR A 168 4.79 4.96 -13.37
N GLY A 169 5.56 4.70 -14.43
CA GLY A 169 5.46 3.48 -15.24
C GLY A 169 6.61 2.51 -15.00
N ASP A 170 6.29 1.25 -14.82
CA ASP A 170 7.26 0.16 -14.66
C ASP A 170 6.98 -1.00 -15.63
N ASN A 171 7.99 -1.86 -15.82
CA ASN A 171 7.85 -3.13 -16.52
C ASN A 171 8.33 -4.29 -15.65
N THR A 172 7.40 -4.85 -14.90
CA THR A 172 7.65 -5.97 -13.98
C THR A 172 7.78 -7.32 -14.70
N ASP A 173 7.38 -7.43 -15.99
CA ASP A 173 7.59 -8.64 -16.80
C ASP A 173 9.08 -8.97 -16.92
N TYR A 174 9.94 -7.94 -16.98
CA TYR A 174 11.39 -8.11 -17.00
C TYR A 174 11.89 -8.94 -15.82
N TYR A 175 11.48 -8.58 -14.62
CA TYR A 175 11.90 -9.28 -13.40
C TYR A 175 11.36 -10.70 -13.32
N GLY A 176 10.11 -10.89 -13.75
CA GLY A 176 9.48 -12.21 -13.82
C GLY A 176 10.24 -13.13 -14.77
N PHE A 177 10.54 -12.65 -15.97
CA PHE A 177 11.30 -13.38 -16.98
C PHE A 177 12.73 -13.68 -16.53
N TYR A 178 13.43 -12.69 -15.98
CA TYR A 178 14.78 -12.85 -15.44
C TYR A 178 14.85 -13.92 -14.34
N LYS A 179 13.91 -13.89 -13.39
CA LYS A 179 13.82 -14.92 -12.34
C LYS A 179 13.54 -16.32 -12.90
N MET A 180 12.71 -16.41 -13.94
CA MET A 180 12.42 -17.68 -14.61
C MET A 180 13.67 -18.25 -15.28
N LEU A 181 14.44 -17.43 -16.02
CA LEU A 181 15.69 -17.84 -16.65
C LEU A 181 16.69 -18.38 -15.62
N ARG A 182 16.92 -17.63 -14.53
CA ARG A 182 17.83 -18.07 -13.47
C ARG A 182 17.41 -19.39 -12.82
N ARG A 183 16.12 -19.64 -12.66
CA ARG A 183 15.61 -20.92 -12.12
C ARG A 183 15.78 -22.09 -13.09
N SER A 184 15.80 -21.83 -14.39
CA SER A 184 16.02 -22.86 -15.42
C SER A 184 17.50 -23.16 -15.68
N GLY A 185 18.44 -22.49 -14.96
CA GLY A 185 19.90 -22.70 -15.16
C GLY A 185 20.44 -22.03 -16.43
N LEU A 186 19.68 -21.15 -17.05
CA LEU A 186 20.10 -20.29 -18.16
C LEU A 186 20.54 -18.95 -17.58
N ASP A 187 21.86 -18.78 -17.41
CA ASP A 187 22.50 -17.49 -17.05
C ASP A 187 22.83 -16.66 -18.30
#